data_caac96c927c4237a0d3e52602854f4ae
#
_entry.id   caac96c927c4237a0d3e52602854f4ae
#
_cell.length_a   1.000
_cell.length_b   1.000
_cell.length_c   1.000
_cell.angle_alpha   90.00
_cell.angle_beta   90.00
_cell.angle_gamma   90.00
#
_symmetry.space_group_name_H-M   'P 1'
#
loop_
_entity.id
_entity.type
_entity.pdbx_description
1 polymer ?
#
loop_
_entity_poly.entity_id
_entity_poly.type
_entity_poly.pdbx_seq_one_letter_code
_entity_poly.pdbx_strand_id
1 'polypeptide(L)'
;MEYYCGIEIIEQLTLDCCKVMVASVKPLNTSEMIEAVLARLSPSRRDKTMRYRHLKGKALSAGAGLLLDYMLHDYGLRERDMRYEVGEHGKPSLKEHPELHFNLSHSDTLVACALGQCPVGVDVQHIVTLRDSLVQYTMSREEIDALNAMASDEDKALFFTQLWTLKESYAKATGRGLTHEFPAFAIGSDNKVKALSRLTPPATFRLINLQDAVAAVAMKY
;
A
#
# COMPACT_ATOMS: atom_id res chain seq x y z
N MET A 1 21.33 -0.73 -2.31
CA MET A 1 20.32 -1.26 -1.36
C MET A 1 20.45 -0.49 -0.07
N GLU A 2 19.36 0.07 0.41
CA GLU A 2 19.31 0.83 1.66
C GLU A 2 18.57 0.02 2.72
N TYR A 3 19.10 -0.03 3.94
CA TYR A 3 18.51 -0.77 5.06
C TYR A 3 18.14 0.18 6.19
N TYR A 4 16.98 -0.02 6.78
CA TYR A 4 16.54 0.69 7.97
C TYR A 4 16.04 -0.30 9.04
N CYS A 5 16.78 -0.45 10.12
CA CYS A 5 16.36 -1.19 11.32
C CYS A 5 15.78 -2.59 11.04
N GLY A 6 16.31 -3.32 10.04
CA GLY A 6 15.86 -4.66 9.69
C GLY A 6 14.81 -4.72 8.58
N ILE A 7 14.53 -3.62 7.88
CA ILE A 7 13.82 -3.64 6.60
C ILE A 7 14.76 -3.19 5.49
N GLU A 8 14.54 -3.70 4.28
CA GLU A 8 15.28 -3.36 3.07
C GLU A 8 14.41 -2.47 2.19
N ILE A 9 14.85 -1.24 1.92
CA ILE A 9 14.14 -0.31 1.03
C ILE A 9 14.35 -0.77 -0.41
N ILE A 10 13.26 -1.06 -1.10
CA ILE A 10 13.25 -1.55 -2.49
C ILE A 10 12.98 -0.41 -3.46
N GLU A 11 12.03 0.46 -3.13
CA GLU A 11 11.59 1.52 -4.02
C GLU A 11 11.20 2.77 -3.23
N GLN A 12 11.49 3.92 -3.80
CA GLN A 12 11.12 5.21 -3.25
C GLN A 12 10.72 6.17 -4.36
N LEU A 13 9.56 6.81 -4.21
CA LEU A 13 9.04 7.79 -5.16
C LEU A 13 8.56 9.04 -4.40
N THR A 14 9.03 10.21 -4.82
CA THR A 14 8.54 11.50 -4.33
C THR A 14 7.57 12.07 -5.36
N LEU A 15 6.38 12.43 -4.90
CA LEU A 15 5.29 13.01 -5.68
C LEU A 15 4.96 14.41 -5.13
N ASP A 16 4.15 15.17 -5.85
CA ASP A 16 3.85 16.57 -5.51
C ASP A 16 3.41 16.80 -4.06
N CYS A 17 2.57 15.90 -3.52
CA CYS A 17 2.00 16.05 -2.17
C CYS A 17 2.34 14.91 -1.22
N CYS A 18 3.03 13.87 -1.67
CA CYS A 18 3.40 12.73 -0.81
C CYS A 18 4.66 12.01 -1.29
N LYS A 19 5.24 11.25 -0.38
CA LYS A 19 6.31 10.28 -0.64
C LYS A 19 5.73 8.88 -0.52
N VAL A 20 6.17 7.97 -1.37
CA VAL A 20 5.78 6.55 -1.35
C VAL A 20 7.04 5.71 -1.25
N MET A 21 7.01 4.71 -0.41
CA MET A 21 8.12 3.76 -0.27
C MET A 21 7.59 2.33 -0.19
N VAL A 22 8.37 1.42 -0.75
CA VAL A 22 8.17 -0.03 -0.62
C VAL A 22 9.43 -0.64 -0.01
N ALA A 23 9.25 -1.54 0.95
CA ALA A 23 10.34 -2.24 1.60
C ALA A 23 10.05 -3.73 1.75
N SER A 24 11.11 -4.54 1.80
CA SER A 24 11.06 -5.96 2.13
C SER A 24 11.26 -6.16 3.63
N VAL A 25 10.44 -7.03 4.21
CA VAL A 25 10.59 -7.49 5.60
C VAL A 25 11.31 -8.83 5.71
N LYS A 26 11.88 -9.35 4.62
CA LYS A 26 12.65 -10.61 4.63
C LYS A 26 13.73 -10.66 5.70
N PRO A 27 14.44 -9.54 6.03
CA PRO A 27 15.41 -9.55 7.13
C PRO A 27 14.79 -9.78 8.51
N LEU A 28 13.50 -9.47 8.73
CA LEU A 28 12.78 -9.70 10.01
C LEU A 28 12.28 -11.16 10.10
N ASN A 29 13.18 -12.12 9.99
CA ASN A 29 12.84 -13.53 9.81
C ASN A 29 12.92 -14.37 11.09
N THR A 30 13.24 -13.78 12.25
CA THR A 30 13.23 -14.43 13.56
C THR A 30 12.46 -13.61 14.61
N SER A 31 12.02 -14.25 15.68
CA SER A 31 11.34 -13.58 16.80
C SER A 31 12.26 -12.55 17.47
N GLU A 32 13.55 -12.88 17.63
CA GLU A 32 14.54 -12.01 18.25
C GLU A 32 14.74 -10.72 17.44
N MET A 33 14.79 -10.82 16.11
CA MET A 33 14.90 -9.65 15.23
C MET A 33 13.66 -8.75 15.33
N ILE A 34 12.47 -9.34 15.41
CA ILE A 34 11.23 -8.58 15.58
C ILE A 34 11.22 -7.90 16.95
N GLU A 35 11.54 -8.63 18.03
CA GLU A 35 11.60 -8.08 19.39
C GLU A 35 12.58 -6.91 19.51
N ALA A 36 13.76 -7.03 18.88
CA ALA A 36 14.78 -5.99 18.87
C ALA A 36 14.30 -4.66 18.27
N VAL A 37 13.36 -4.69 17.32
CA VAL A 37 12.83 -3.48 16.67
C VAL A 37 11.56 -2.92 17.34
N LEU A 38 10.89 -3.70 18.20
CA LEU A 38 9.64 -3.26 18.85
C LEU A 38 9.84 -1.98 19.70
N ALA A 39 11.00 -1.78 20.29
CA ALA A 39 11.30 -0.58 21.08
C ALA A 39 11.28 0.72 20.25
N ARG A 40 11.36 0.62 18.93
CA ARG A 40 11.28 1.74 17.99
C ARG A 40 9.84 2.08 17.57
N LEU A 41 8.88 1.27 17.99
CA LEU A 41 7.47 1.37 17.57
C LEU A 41 6.61 1.90 18.73
N SER A 42 5.53 2.57 18.38
CA SER A 42 4.53 3.05 19.33
C SER A 42 3.90 1.90 20.12
N PRO A 43 3.39 2.15 21.34
CA PRO A 43 2.71 1.11 22.11
C PRO A 43 1.59 0.41 21.34
N SER A 44 0.77 1.18 20.61
CA SER A 44 -0.33 0.62 19.81
C SER A 44 0.16 -0.26 18.65
N ARG A 45 1.29 0.10 18.02
CA ARG A 45 1.90 -0.72 16.96
C ARG A 45 2.52 -1.99 17.52
N ARG A 46 3.19 -1.90 18.66
CA ARG A 46 3.72 -3.09 19.38
C ARG A 46 2.61 -4.07 19.73
N ASP A 47 1.54 -3.57 20.33
CA ASP A 47 0.38 -4.41 20.70
C ASP A 47 -0.24 -5.06 19.47
N LYS A 48 -0.43 -4.31 18.37
CA LYS A 48 -0.92 -4.85 17.10
C LYS A 48 0.00 -5.95 16.59
N THR A 49 1.32 -5.73 16.61
CA THR A 49 2.32 -6.69 16.13
C THR A 49 2.28 -7.98 16.95
N MET A 50 2.18 -7.87 18.26
CA MET A 50 2.16 -9.04 19.15
C MET A 50 0.87 -9.87 19.08
N ARG A 51 -0.24 -9.32 18.58
CA ARG A 51 -1.49 -10.08 18.35
C ARG A 51 -1.39 -11.08 17.19
N TYR A 52 -0.46 -10.90 16.26
CA TYR A 52 -0.27 -11.87 15.18
C TYR A 52 0.32 -13.17 15.74
N ARG A 53 -0.27 -14.30 15.35
CA ARG A 53 0.19 -15.63 15.78
C ARG A 53 1.46 -16.07 15.05
N HIS A 54 1.53 -15.78 13.75
CA HIS A 54 2.61 -16.22 12.88
C HIS A 54 3.69 -15.14 12.73
N LEU A 55 4.94 -15.59 12.66
CA LEU A 55 6.12 -14.74 12.49
C LEU A 55 5.98 -13.78 11.31
N LYS A 56 5.48 -14.27 10.16
CA LYS A 56 5.24 -13.47 8.97
C LYS A 56 4.33 -12.25 9.26
N GLY A 57 3.22 -12.45 9.96
CA GLY A 57 2.32 -11.36 10.33
C GLY A 57 2.96 -10.34 11.26
N LYS A 58 3.78 -10.83 12.21
CA LYS A 58 4.56 -9.94 13.10
C LYS A 58 5.58 -9.13 12.29
N ALA A 59 6.31 -9.77 11.37
CA ALA A 59 7.31 -9.11 10.51
C ALA A 59 6.65 -8.02 9.65
N LEU A 60 5.52 -8.31 9.02
CA LEU A 60 4.77 -7.33 8.21
C LEU A 60 4.27 -6.16 9.05
N SER A 61 3.72 -6.42 10.24
CA SER A 61 3.23 -5.36 11.13
C SER A 61 4.36 -4.48 11.66
N ALA A 62 5.47 -5.08 12.11
CA ALA A 62 6.66 -4.36 12.56
C ALA A 62 7.30 -3.58 11.42
N GLY A 63 7.51 -4.22 10.27
CA GLY A 63 8.10 -3.59 9.08
C GLY A 63 7.30 -2.40 8.56
N ALA A 64 5.97 -2.48 8.55
CA ALA A 64 5.13 -1.35 8.19
C ALA A 64 5.29 -0.16 9.16
N GLY A 65 5.44 -0.44 10.47
CA GLY A 65 5.74 0.59 11.47
C GLY A 65 7.13 1.20 11.28
N LEU A 66 8.15 0.38 11.01
CA LEU A 66 9.51 0.86 10.74
C LEU A 66 9.58 1.71 9.47
N LEU A 67 8.85 1.32 8.42
CA LEU A 67 8.78 2.11 7.19
C LEU A 67 8.13 3.47 7.42
N LEU A 68 7.06 3.52 8.22
CA LEU A 68 6.44 4.77 8.64
C LEU A 68 7.40 5.59 9.53
N ASP A 69 8.12 4.97 10.48
CA ASP A 69 9.14 5.64 11.30
C ASP A 69 10.22 6.29 10.43
N TYR A 70 10.71 5.55 9.43
CA TYR A 70 11.69 6.07 8.48
C TYR A 70 11.19 7.33 7.75
N MET A 71 9.95 7.30 7.24
CA MET A 71 9.38 8.42 6.50
C MET A 71 9.03 9.62 7.40
N LEU A 72 8.64 9.37 8.66
CA LEU A 72 8.37 10.43 9.64
C LEU A 72 9.61 11.22 10.03
N HIS A 73 10.82 10.67 9.86
CA HIS A 73 12.06 11.40 10.08
C HIS A 73 12.19 12.66 9.22
N ASP A 74 11.67 12.66 8.00
CA ASP A 74 11.67 13.83 7.12
C ASP A 74 10.88 15.01 7.73
N TYR A 75 10.01 14.72 8.71
CA TYR A 75 9.21 15.70 9.45
C TYR A 75 9.73 15.93 10.89
N GLY A 76 10.88 15.34 11.25
CA GLY A 76 11.41 15.42 12.62
C GLY A 76 10.62 14.59 13.64
N LEU A 77 9.78 13.66 13.18
CA LEU A 77 8.89 12.84 14.00
C LEU A 77 9.38 11.39 14.09
N ARG A 78 8.89 10.67 15.10
CA ARG A 78 9.19 9.25 15.32
C ARG A 78 7.90 8.47 15.49
N GLU A 79 7.78 7.29 14.86
CA GLU A 79 6.59 6.43 14.97
C GLU A 79 6.31 6.03 16.42
N ARG A 80 7.34 5.79 17.24
CA ARG A 80 7.20 5.41 18.64
C ARG A 80 6.48 6.44 19.51
N ASP A 81 6.51 7.71 19.09
CA ASP A 81 5.91 8.83 19.83
C ASP A 81 4.51 9.17 19.32
N MET A 82 4.04 8.49 18.25
CA MET A 82 2.76 8.76 17.61
C MET A 82 1.59 8.09 18.33
N ARG A 83 0.49 8.84 18.42
CA ARG A 83 -0.82 8.30 18.79
C ARG A 83 -1.72 8.28 17.57
N TYR A 84 -2.50 7.22 17.44
CA TYR A 84 -3.38 7.02 16.30
C TYR A 84 -4.83 7.18 16.68
N GLU A 85 -5.59 7.83 15.80
CA GLU A 85 -7.04 7.80 15.79
C GLU A 85 -7.51 6.92 14.64
N VAL A 86 -8.63 6.23 14.83
CA VAL A 86 -9.17 5.33 13.81
C VAL A 86 -10.49 5.92 13.33
N GLY A 87 -10.56 6.23 12.04
CA GLY A 87 -11.77 6.72 11.40
C GLY A 87 -12.88 5.66 11.31
N GLU A 88 -14.06 6.07 10.86
CA GLU A 88 -15.27 5.25 10.79
C GLU A 88 -15.07 3.91 10.05
N HIS A 89 -14.24 3.92 9.00
CA HIS A 89 -13.93 2.72 8.20
C HIS A 89 -12.57 2.10 8.52
N GLY A 90 -12.04 2.35 9.71
CA GLY A 90 -10.81 1.70 10.19
C GLY A 90 -9.50 2.30 9.68
N LYS A 91 -9.52 3.40 8.89
CA LYS A 91 -8.31 4.08 8.42
C LYS A 91 -7.67 4.84 9.59
N PRO A 92 -6.39 4.54 9.94
CA PRO A 92 -5.69 5.27 10.99
C PRO A 92 -5.23 6.65 10.51
N SER A 93 -5.19 7.63 11.42
CA SER A 93 -4.59 8.95 11.27
C SER A 93 -3.68 9.27 12.45
N LEU A 94 -2.77 10.23 12.28
CA LEU A 94 -1.91 10.74 13.36
C LEU A 94 -2.70 11.76 14.16
N LYS A 95 -2.86 11.52 15.46
CA LYS A 95 -3.72 12.35 16.33
C LYS A 95 -3.19 13.78 16.47
N GLU A 96 -1.88 13.92 16.66
CA GLU A 96 -1.21 15.20 16.88
C GLU A 96 -0.77 15.89 15.58
N HIS A 97 -0.87 15.21 14.44
CA HIS A 97 -0.44 15.69 13.12
C HIS A 97 -1.52 15.40 12.07
N PRO A 98 -2.73 15.98 12.21
CA PRO A 98 -3.84 15.74 11.28
C PRO A 98 -3.56 16.27 9.86
N GLU A 99 -2.59 17.15 9.69
CA GLU A 99 -2.09 17.64 8.39
C GLU A 99 -1.25 16.62 7.63
N LEU A 100 -0.72 15.60 8.33
CA LEU A 100 0.04 14.51 7.73
C LEU A 100 -0.85 13.29 7.51
N HIS A 101 -1.08 12.99 6.26
CA HIS A 101 -1.84 11.81 5.86
C HIS A 101 -0.90 10.66 5.55
N PHE A 102 -1.19 9.49 6.10
CA PHE A 102 -0.44 8.28 5.77
C PHE A 102 -1.36 7.11 5.44
N ASN A 103 -0.82 6.15 4.73
CA ASN A 103 -1.46 4.86 4.51
C ASN A 103 -0.41 3.76 4.42
N LEU A 104 -0.77 2.56 4.87
CA LEU A 104 0.09 1.37 4.90
C LEU A 104 -0.58 0.22 4.17
N SER A 105 0.21 -0.56 3.46
CA SER A 105 -0.20 -1.83 2.86
C SER A 105 0.90 -2.88 3.03
N HIS A 106 0.54 -4.14 2.86
CA HIS A 106 1.50 -5.24 2.87
C HIS A 106 0.99 -6.43 2.04
N SER A 107 1.90 -7.13 1.40
CA SER A 107 1.64 -8.35 0.67
C SER A 107 2.87 -9.27 0.76
N ASP A 108 2.66 -10.51 1.16
CA ASP A 108 3.68 -11.55 1.32
C ASP A 108 4.88 -11.12 2.18
N THR A 109 5.94 -10.57 1.58
CA THR A 109 7.16 -10.10 2.24
C THR A 109 7.38 -8.60 2.07
N LEU A 110 6.45 -7.91 1.42
CA LEU A 110 6.53 -6.48 1.13
C LEU A 110 5.63 -5.67 2.05
N VAL A 111 6.11 -4.49 2.41
CA VAL A 111 5.33 -3.43 3.04
C VAL A 111 5.44 -2.16 2.20
N ALA A 112 4.36 -1.40 2.13
CA ALA A 112 4.33 -0.11 1.46
C ALA A 112 3.78 0.97 2.40
N CYS A 113 4.32 2.16 2.30
CA CYS A 113 3.87 3.35 3.02
C CYS A 113 3.77 4.52 2.05
N ALA A 114 2.67 5.26 2.13
CA ALA A 114 2.54 6.61 1.57
C ALA A 114 2.36 7.58 2.72
N LEU A 115 3.08 8.71 2.70
CA LEU A 115 3.02 9.77 3.70
C LEU A 115 3.12 11.13 3.02
N GLY A 116 2.27 12.07 3.37
CA GLY A 116 2.30 13.42 2.80
C GLY A 116 1.21 14.34 3.29
N GLN A 117 1.05 15.48 2.62
CA GLN A 117 0.13 16.56 3.00
C GLN A 117 -1.25 16.47 2.33
N CYS A 118 -1.49 15.46 1.50
CA CYS A 118 -2.80 15.20 0.92
C CYS A 118 -3.32 13.82 1.34
N PRO A 119 -4.63 13.60 1.37
CA PRO A 119 -5.19 12.28 1.65
C PRO A 119 -4.69 11.26 0.64
N VAL A 120 -3.99 10.22 1.13
CA VAL A 120 -3.35 9.19 0.32
C VAL A 120 -3.87 7.79 0.66
N GLY A 121 -3.79 6.91 -0.33
CA GLY A 121 -3.93 5.48 -0.16
C GLY A 121 -2.86 4.75 -0.95
N VAL A 122 -2.25 3.75 -0.37
CA VAL A 122 -1.25 2.89 -1.03
C VAL A 122 -1.69 1.45 -0.95
N ASP A 123 -1.45 0.72 -2.01
CA ASP A 123 -1.53 -0.74 -1.99
C ASP A 123 -0.28 -1.35 -2.61
N VAL A 124 0.05 -2.56 -2.18
CA VAL A 124 1.13 -3.39 -2.74
C VAL A 124 0.64 -4.83 -2.80
N GLN A 125 0.83 -5.48 -3.96
CA GLN A 125 0.44 -6.87 -4.19
C GLN A 125 1.53 -7.58 -4.98
N HIS A 126 1.88 -8.81 -4.56
CA HIS A 126 2.57 -9.74 -5.45
C HIS A 126 1.64 -10.09 -6.62
N ILE A 127 2.25 -10.36 -7.78
CA ILE A 127 1.49 -10.79 -8.96
C ILE A 127 0.70 -12.05 -8.61
N VAL A 128 -0.63 -11.96 -8.77
CA VAL A 128 -1.54 -13.02 -8.34
C VAL A 128 -1.92 -13.94 -9.50
N THR A 129 -2.12 -15.21 -9.21
CA THR A 129 -2.74 -16.13 -10.17
C THR A 129 -4.21 -15.75 -10.37
N LEU A 130 -4.61 -15.60 -11.62
CA LEU A 130 -5.99 -15.24 -11.98
C LEU A 130 -6.98 -16.31 -11.54
N ARG A 131 -8.13 -15.84 -11.07
CA ARG A 131 -9.33 -16.67 -10.81
C ARG A 131 -10.52 -15.95 -11.41
N ASP A 132 -11.29 -16.63 -12.22
CA ASP A 132 -12.45 -16.04 -12.93
C ASP A 132 -13.42 -15.35 -11.99
N SER A 133 -13.70 -15.94 -10.83
CA SER A 133 -14.59 -15.35 -9.82
C SER A 133 -14.07 -13.99 -9.30
N LEU A 134 -12.76 -13.86 -9.17
CA LEU A 134 -12.15 -12.60 -8.71
C LEU A 134 -12.19 -11.55 -9.82
N VAL A 135 -11.91 -11.94 -11.06
CA VAL A 135 -12.01 -11.07 -12.24
C VAL A 135 -13.44 -10.52 -12.36
N GLN A 136 -14.45 -11.40 -12.35
CA GLN A 136 -15.85 -11.01 -12.46
C GLN A 136 -16.34 -10.12 -11.31
N TYR A 137 -15.78 -10.27 -10.11
CA TYR A 137 -16.15 -9.48 -8.95
C TYR A 137 -15.55 -8.06 -8.99
N THR A 138 -14.34 -7.90 -9.57
CA THR A 138 -13.54 -6.69 -9.39
C THR A 138 -13.39 -5.83 -10.63
N MET A 139 -13.54 -6.41 -11.83
CA MET A 139 -13.28 -5.72 -13.10
C MET A 139 -14.57 -5.29 -13.78
N SER A 140 -14.53 -4.10 -14.40
CA SER A 140 -15.57 -3.67 -15.34
C SER A 140 -15.50 -4.48 -16.64
N ARG A 141 -16.55 -4.35 -17.48
CA ARG A 141 -16.58 -5.03 -18.77
C ARG A 141 -15.41 -4.59 -19.67
N GLU A 142 -15.12 -3.30 -19.71
CA GLU A 142 -14.03 -2.75 -20.52
C GLU A 142 -12.66 -3.27 -20.05
N GLU A 143 -12.48 -3.44 -18.74
CA GLU A 143 -11.25 -4.02 -18.16
C GLU A 143 -11.12 -5.51 -18.48
N ILE A 144 -12.24 -6.26 -18.47
CA ILE A 144 -12.27 -7.68 -18.85
C ILE A 144 -11.95 -7.85 -20.34
N ASP A 145 -12.51 -7.00 -21.20
CA ASP A 145 -12.24 -7.01 -22.64
C ASP A 145 -10.75 -6.73 -22.91
N ALA A 146 -10.15 -5.76 -22.20
CA ALA A 146 -8.72 -5.47 -22.27
C ALA A 146 -7.87 -6.63 -21.75
N LEU A 147 -8.24 -7.27 -20.65
CA LEU A 147 -7.58 -8.46 -20.10
C LEU A 147 -7.59 -9.61 -21.12
N ASN A 148 -8.72 -9.87 -21.75
CA ASN A 148 -8.88 -10.95 -22.72
C ASN A 148 -8.10 -10.73 -24.02
N ALA A 149 -7.78 -9.48 -24.35
CA ALA A 149 -6.96 -9.12 -25.51
C ALA A 149 -5.44 -9.37 -25.28
N MET A 150 -5.01 -9.67 -24.07
CA MET A 150 -3.60 -9.91 -23.77
C MET A 150 -3.14 -11.27 -24.23
N ALA A 151 -1.87 -11.34 -24.69
CA ALA A 151 -1.33 -12.50 -25.37
C ALA A 151 -0.91 -13.64 -24.42
N SER A 152 -0.41 -13.31 -23.22
CA SER A 152 0.09 -14.30 -22.27
C SER A 152 -0.65 -14.29 -20.94
N ASP A 153 -0.61 -15.40 -20.23
CA ASP A 153 -1.19 -15.48 -18.87
C ASP A 153 -0.40 -14.64 -17.86
N GLU A 154 0.89 -14.46 -18.09
CA GLU A 154 1.74 -13.58 -17.31
C GLU A 154 1.32 -12.11 -17.46
N ASP A 155 1.06 -11.65 -18.70
CA ASP A 155 0.57 -10.30 -18.96
C ASP A 155 -0.81 -10.08 -18.33
N LYS A 156 -1.70 -11.05 -18.43
CA LYS A 156 -3.02 -11.01 -17.80
C LYS A 156 -2.91 -10.92 -16.28
N ALA A 157 -2.03 -11.72 -15.66
CA ALA A 157 -1.81 -11.71 -14.22
C ALA A 157 -1.25 -10.36 -13.74
N LEU A 158 -0.28 -9.81 -14.47
CA LEU A 158 0.26 -8.48 -14.19
C LEU A 158 -0.81 -7.40 -14.32
N PHE A 159 -1.53 -7.35 -15.42
CA PHE A 159 -2.58 -6.36 -15.67
C PHE A 159 -3.69 -6.41 -14.63
N PHE A 160 -4.16 -7.60 -14.29
CA PHE A 160 -5.15 -7.78 -13.22
C PHE A 160 -4.62 -7.24 -11.88
N THR A 161 -3.37 -7.60 -11.53
CA THR A 161 -2.74 -7.14 -10.28
C THR A 161 -2.62 -5.62 -10.24
N GLN A 162 -2.25 -5.00 -11.37
CA GLN A 162 -2.18 -3.54 -11.50
C GLN A 162 -3.55 -2.88 -11.25
N LEU A 163 -4.61 -3.38 -11.89
CA LEU A 163 -5.97 -2.85 -11.71
C LEU A 163 -6.47 -3.04 -10.28
N TRP A 164 -6.25 -4.21 -9.70
CA TRP A 164 -6.61 -4.50 -8.31
C TRP A 164 -5.92 -3.53 -7.34
N THR A 165 -4.61 -3.39 -7.47
CA THR A 165 -3.78 -2.52 -6.63
C THR A 165 -4.21 -1.04 -6.76
N LEU A 166 -4.58 -0.59 -7.96
CA LEU A 166 -5.13 0.75 -8.19
C LEU A 166 -6.47 0.95 -7.44
N LYS A 167 -7.39 0.00 -7.55
CA LYS A 167 -8.71 0.05 -6.91
C LYS A 167 -8.58 0.07 -5.38
N GLU A 168 -7.73 -0.79 -4.83
CA GLU A 168 -7.42 -0.82 -3.40
C GLU A 168 -6.79 0.49 -2.91
N SER A 169 -5.83 1.04 -3.67
CA SER A 169 -5.21 2.31 -3.30
C SER A 169 -6.23 3.46 -3.25
N TYR A 170 -7.17 3.49 -4.21
CA TYR A 170 -8.24 4.49 -4.23
C TYR A 170 -9.22 4.31 -3.06
N ALA A 171 -9.65 3.08 -2.77
CA ALA A 171 -10.52 2.79 -1.64
C ALA A 171 -9.87 3.23 -0.31
N LYS A 172 -8.57 2.99 -0.15
CA LYS A 172 -7.78 3.42 1.01
C LYS A 172 -7.60 4.95 1.07
N ALA A 173 -7.41 5.63 -0.08
CA ALA A 173 -7.32 7.10 -0.13
C ALA A 173 -8.62 7.75 0.30
N THR A 174 -9.76 7.23 -0.17
CA THR A 174 -11.08 7.76 0.16
C THR A 174 -11.56 7.40 1.57
N GLY A 175 -11.00 6.34 2.16
CA GLY A 175 -11.42 5.84 3.47
C GLY A 175 -12.79 5.17 3.48
N ARG A 176 -13.37 4.83 2.32
CA ARG A 176 -14.71 4.23 2.20
C ARG A 176 -14.71 2.71 2.38
N GLY A 177 -13.52 2.09 2.50
CA GLY A 177 -13.39 0.65 2.45
C GLY A 177 -13.67 0.09 1.05
N LEU A 178 -13.64 -1.24 0.94
CA LEU A 178 -14.03 -1.93 -0.30
C LEU A 178 -15.56 -1.89 -0.42
N THR A 179 -16.04 -1.12 -1.37
CA THR A 179 -17.44 -1.11 -1.80
C THR A 179 -17.59 -1.99 -3.04
N HIS A 180 -18.80 -2.47 -3.34
CA HIS A 180 -19.07 -3.26 -4.55
C HIS A 180 -18.91 -2.46 -5.86
N GLU A 181 -18.78 -1.14 -5.76
CA GLU A 181 -18.59 -0.25 -6.91
C GLU A 181 -17.13 0.16 -7.02
N PHE A 182 -16.34 -0.63 -7.72
CA PHE A 182 -14.97 -0.28 -8.05
C PHE A 182 -14.92 0.68 -9.23
N PRO A 183 -14.06 1.72 -9.20
CA PRO A 183 -13.78 2.53 -10.38
C PRO A 183 -13.09 1.67 -11.44
N ALA A 184 -13.36 1.97 -12.71
CA ALA A 184 -12.70 1.34 -13.84
C ALA A 184 -11.51 2.20 -14.30
N PHE A 185 -10.43 1.54 -14.73
CA PHE A 185 -9.19 2.18 -15.15
C PHE A 185 -8.70 1.63 -16.49
N ALA A 186 -8.01 2.49 -17.25
CA ALA A 186 -7.14 2.09 -18.34
C ALA A 186 -5.68 2.40 -17.97
N ILE A 187 -4.78 1.50 -18.35
CA ILE A 187 -3.34 1.64 -18.13
C ILE A 187 -2.68 1.74 -19.49
N GLY A 188 -2.00 2.86 -19.74
CA GLY A 188 -1.23 3.08 -20.96
C GLY A 188 0.10 2.32 -20.95
N SER A 189 0.73 2.18 -22.12
CA SER A 189 2.07 1.55 -22.27
C SER A 189 3.18 2.25 -21.48
N ASP A 190 2.97 3.51 -21.12
CA ASP A 190 3.86 4.32 -20.27
C ASP A 190 3.49 4.26 -18.77
N ASN A 191 2.66 3.29 -18.37
CA ASN A 191 2.10 3.13 -17.02
C ASN A 191 1.25 4.33 -16.55
N LYS A 192 0.83 5.22 -17.44
CA LYS A 192 -0.14 6.26 -17.10
C LYS A 192 -1.50 5.66 -16.87
N VAL A 193 -2.09 6.03 -15.73
CA VAL A 193 -3.41 5.57 -15.31
C VAL A 193 -4.46 6.60 -15.70
N LYS A 194 -5.52 6.14 -16.36
CA LYS A 194 -6.71 6.93 -16.68
C LYS A 194 -7.93 6.27 -16.06
N ALA A 195 -8.70 7.01 -15.28
CA ALA A 195 -10.00 6.56 -14.83
C ALA A 195 -10.99 6.57 -16.02
N LEU A 196 -11.70 5.46 -16.22
CA LEU A 196 -12.74 5.32 -17.26
C LEU A 196 -14.10 5.82 -16.79
N SER A 197 -14.28 5.99 -15.48
CA SER A 197 -15.47 6.56 -14.86
C SER A 197 -15.13 7.80 -14.04
N ARG A 198 -16.16 8.62 -13.75
CA ARG A 198 -15.97 9.79 -12.88
C ARG A 198 -15.63 9.33 -11.46
N LEU A 199 -14.48 9.77 -10.95
CA LEU A 199 -14.09 9.54 -9.58
C LEU A 199 -14.71 10.60 -8.65
N THR A 200 -15.31 10.14 -7.55
CA THR A 200 -15.86 11.01 -6.51
C THR A 200 -15.39 10.50 -5.15
N PRO A 201 -14.43 11.15 -4.51
CA PRO A 201 -13.71 12.37 -4.93
C PRO A 201 -12.71 12.14 -6.08
N PRO A 202 -12.28 13.21 -6.77
CA PRO A 202 -11.20 13.14 -7.75
C PRO A 202 -9.90 12.67 -7.12
N ALA A 203 -9.10 11.94 -7.89
CA ALA A 203 -7.79 11.46 -7.46
C ALA A 203 -6.84 11.32 -8.66
N THR A 204 -5.55 11.41 -8.38
CA THR A 204 -4.48 11.01 -9.31
C THR A 204 -3.79 9.77 -8.81
N PHE A 205 -3.12 9.05 -9.72
CA PHE A 205 -2.53 7.74 -9.45
C PHE A 205 -1.09 7.67 -9.93
N ARG A 206 -0.30 6.84 -9.24
CA ARG A 206 0.97 6.31 -9.74
C ARG A 206 0.99 4.81 -9.54
N LEU A 207 1.41 4.13 -10.61
CA LEU A 207 1.65 2.70 -10.63
C LEU A 207 3.15 2.47 -10.58
N ILE A 208 3.59 1.53 -9.78
CA ILE A 208 4.98 1.17 -9.55
C ILE A 208 5.10 -0.34 -9.79
N ASN A 209 5.70 -0.72 -10.92
CA ASN A 209 5.98 -2.13 -11.21
C ASN A 209 7.30 -2.52 -10.53
N LEU A 210 7.24 -3.54 -9.70
CA LEU A 210 8.38 -4.20 -9.08
C LEU A 210 8.67 -5.51 -9.84
N GLN A 211 9.71 -6.23 -9.47
CA GLN A 211 10.11 -7.46 -10.18
C GLN A 211 8.98 -8.52 -10.19
N ASP A 212 8.35 -8.77 -9.05
CA ASP A 212 7.33 -9.81 -8.83
C ASP A 212 6.07 -9.26 -8.13
N ALA A 213 5.93 -7.94 -8.08
CA ALA A 213 4.86 -7.26 -7.39
C ALA A 213 4.50 -5.93 -8.06
N VAL A 214 3.38 -5.38 -7.66
CA VAL A 214 2.92 -4.05 -8.06
C VAL A 214 2.59 -3.25 -6.82
N ALA A 215 2.97 -1.98 -6.80
CA ALA A 215 2.43 -1.01 -5.87
C ALA A 215 1.68 0.09 -6.62
N ALA A 216 0.65 0.65 -5.99
CA ALA A 216 -0.06 1.80 -6.50
C ALA A 216 -0.35 2.79 -5.38
N VAL A 217 -0.31 4.07 -5.71
CA VAL A 217 -0.73 5.14 -4.82
C VAL A 217 -1.82 5.97 -5.47
N ALA A 218 -2.85 6.28 -4.70
CA ALA A 218 -3.89 7.24 -5.03
C ALA A 218 -3.75 8.47 -4.14
N MET A 219 -3.76 9.65 -4.75
CA MET A 219 -3.73 10.95 -4.09
C MET A 219 -5.06 11.65 -4.36
N LYS A 220 -5.77 11.99 -3.29
CA LYS A 220 -7.08 12.65 -3.37
C LYS A 220 -6.90 14.17 -3.26
N TYR A 221 -7.67 14.91 -4.07
CA TYR A 221 -7.74 16.38 -4.04
C TYR A 221 -9.11 16.86 -3.55
#